data_d5a12e9214557ef15eac5cc4d33ff7f0
#
_entry.id   d5a12e9214557ef15eac5cc4d33ff7f0
#
_cell.length_a   1.000
_cell.length_b   1.000
_cell.length_c   1.000
_cell.angle_alpha   90.00
_cell.angle_beta   90.00
_cell.angle_gamma   90.00
#
_symmetry.space_group_name_H-M   'P 1'
#
loop_
_entity.id
_entity.type
_entity.pdbx_description
1 polymer ?
#
loop_
_entity_poly.entity_id
_entity_poly.type
_entity_poly.pdbx_seq_one_letter_code
_entity_poly.pdbx_strand_id
1 'polypeptide(L)'
;LVSVVAIAHNEGNRIFSCLWSICENNCHFPIEIIVVNNHSTDNTESILKKLGVTYYNEEQKGPGFARQCGLNHAKGKYCVCIDSDTMYPPLYITTMTKALQQKGVMAAYALWSFLPDKHYSQTGLFFYEKLRDVYFNIQHLRRPELNVRGMVFAFQTDTAHKVGFRTDIIRGEDGSLALGLKKYGKIKFVRSRKARAVTGYGTISA
;
A
#
# COMPACT_ATOMS: atom_id res chain seq x y z
N LEU A 1 -4.70 -7.66 15.97
CA LEU A 1 -5.18 -6.55 15.15
C LEU A 1 -4.17 -6.23 14.06
N VAL A 2 -4.66 -5.95 12.86
CA VAL A 2 -3.91 -5.45 11.70
C VAL A 2 -4.55 -4.14 11.26
N SER A 3 -3.74 -3.09 11.08
CA SER A 3 -4.20 -1.81 10.54
C SER A 3 -4.03 -1.81 9.01
N VAL A 4 -5.11 -1.53 8.29
CA VAL A 4 -5.09 -1.28 6.84
C VAL A 4 -5.21 0.22 6.65
N VAL A 5 -4.16 0.84 6.13
CA VAL A 5 -4.07 2.29 5.95
C VAL A 5 -4.16 2.62 4.47
N ALA A 6 -5.25 3.27 4.08
CA ALA A 6 -5.47 3.80 2.74
C ALA A 6 -5.16 5.29 2.70
N ILE A 7 -4.45 5.75 1.68
CA ILE A 7 -4.30 7.18 1.40
C ILE A 7 -5.15 7.56 0.19
N ALA A 8 -5.81 8.70 0.25
CA ALA A 8 -6.70 9.20 -0.79
C ALA A 8 -6.46 10.67 -1.07
N HIS A 9 -6.34 11.04 -2.35
CA HIS A 9 -6.31 12.42 -2.84
C HIS A 9 -7.11 12.53 -4.12
N ASN A 10 -8.33 13.10 -4.05
CA ASN A 10 -9.25 13.18 -5.18
C ASN A 10 -9.61 11.81 -5.79
N GLU A 11 -10.05 10.89 -4.93
CA GLU A 11 -10.36 9.48 -5.29
C GLU A 11 -11.86 9.15 -5.17
N GLY A 12 -12.73 10.13 -5.18
CA GLY A 12 -14.17 9.94 -5.01
C GLY A 12 -14.79 8.87 -5.91
N ASN A 13 -14.28 8.69 -7.13
CA ASN A 13 -14.78 7.69 -8.07
C ASN A 13 -14.22 6.26 -7.84
N ARG A 14 -13.15 6.10 -7.10
CA ARG A 14 -12.41 4.82 -6.97
C ARG A 14 -12.37 4.26 -5.56
N ILE A 15 -12.42 5.15 -4.54
CA ILE A 15 -12.26 4.76 -3.15
C ILE A 15 -13.26 3.71 -2.68
N PHE A 16 -14.51 3.76 -3.19
CA PHE A 16 -15.51 2.75 -2.86
C PHE A 16 -15.06 1.35 -3.30
N SER A 17 -14.62 1.19 -4.55
CA SER A 17 -14.17 -0.10 -5.08
C SER A 17 -12.93 -0.63 -4.35
N CYS A 18 -12.00 0.25 -4.01
CA CYS A 18 -10.83 -0.09 -3.19
C CYS A 18 -11.27 -0.65 -1.83
N LEU A 19 -12.05 0.11 -1.07
CA LEU A 19 -12.51 -0.28 0.27
C LEU A 19 -13.37 -1.55 0.22
N TRP A 20 -14.24 -1.68 -0.79
CA TRP A 20 -15.00 -2.91 -1.00
C TRP A 20 -14.09 -4.12 -1.15
N SER A 21 -13.04 -4.02 -1.99
CA SER A 21 -12.08 -5.11 -2.18
C SER A 21 -11.33 -5.49 -0.89
N ILE A 22 -11.16 -4.53 0.04
CA ILE A 22 -10.57 -4.79 1.36
C ILE A 22 -11.58 -5.46 2.28
N CYS A 23 -12.85 -5.05 2.27
CA CYS A 23 -13.90 -5.69 3.07
C CYS A 23 -14.14 -7.16 2.65
N GLU A 24 -13.96 -7.48 1.37
CA GLU A 24 -14.02 -8.85 0.84
C GLU A 24 -12.79 -9.72 1.21
N ASN A 25 -11.80 -9.15 1.92
CA ASN A 25 -10.63 -9.93 2.32
C ASN A 25 -10.97 -10.95 3.40
N ASN A 26 -10.59 -12.19 3.14
CA ASN A 26 -10.83 -13.31 4.06
C ASN A 26 -9.74 -13.32 5.15
N CYS A 27 -10.01 -12.64 6.26
CA CYS A 27 -9.13 -12.52 7.41
C CYS A 27 -9.70 -13.28 8.62
N HIS A 28 -8.89 -14.17 9.22
CA HIS A 28 -9.24 -14.87 10.47
C HIS A 28 -8.75 -14.12 11.72
N PHE A 29 -8.52 -12.82 11.59
CA PHE A 29 -8.05 -11.94 12.66
C PHE A 29 -8.71 -10.56 12.51
N PRO A 30 -8.81 -9.79 13.60
CA PRO A 30 -9.41 -8.46 13.52
C PRO A 30 -8.55 -7.51 12.69
N ILE A 31 -9.23 -6.71 11.87
CA ILE A 31 -8.63 -5.61 11.09
C ILE A 31 -9.31 -4.30 11.48
N GLU A 32 -8.57 -3.21 11.41
CA GLU A 32 -9.11 -1.85 11.35
C GLU A 32 -8.75 -1.24 10.00
N ILE A 33 -9.67 -0.47 9.44
CA ILE A 33 -9.45 0.28 8.20
C ILE A 33 -9.40 1.75 8.55
N ILE A 34 -8.30 2.40 8.16
CA ILE A 34 -8.05 3.83 8.35
C ILE A 34 -7.84 4.44 6.98
N VAL A 35 -8.62 5.48 6.64
CA VAL A 35 -8.42 6.25 5.42
C VAL A 35 -7.83 7.61 5.78
N VAL A 36 -6.78 8.02 5.09
CA VAL A 36 -6.26 9.38 5.21
C VAL A 36 -6.66 10.16 3.96
N ASN A 37 -7.56 11.10 4.16
CA ASN A 37 -7.97 12.06 3.12
C ASN A 37 -6.93 13.18 3.05
N ASN A 38 -6.03 13.10 2.09
CA ASN A 38 -4.92 14.02 1.95
C ASN A 38 -5.30 15.20 1.02
N HIS A 39 -5.87 16.23 1.62
CA HIS A 39 -6.15 17.48 0.92
C HIS A 39 -7.00 17.31 -0.36
N SER A 40 -8.05 16.46 -0.30
CA SER A 40 -8.97 16.28 -1.44
C SER A 40 -9.89 17.48 -1.60
N THR A 41 -10.16 17.84 -2.85
CA THR A 41 -11.05 18.95 -3.25
C THR A 41 -12.31 18.46 -3.96
N ASP A 42 -12.40 17.16 -4.23
CA ASP A 42 -13.55 16.50 -4.82
C ASP A 42 -14.52 15.93 -3.75
N ASN A 43 -15.40 15.04 -4.15
CA ASN A 43 -16.38 14.40 -3.25
C ASN A 43 -15.81 13.25 -2.39
N THR A 44 -14.49 13.03 -2.35
CA THR A 44 -13.86 11.95 -1.59
C THR A 44 -14.31 11.94 -0.14
N GLU A 45 -14.20 13.07 0.57
CA GLU A 45 -14.58 13.14 1.98
C GLU A 45 -16.07 12.83 2.22
N SER A 46 -16.96 13.34 1.33
CA SER A 46 -18.39 13.09 1.46
C SER A 46 -18.74 11.60 1.29
N ILE A 47 -18.00 10.89 0.45
CA ILE A 47 -18.13 9.44 0.27
C ILE A 47 -17.65 8.70 1.51
N LEU A 48 -16.50 9.06 2.09
CA LEU A 48 -15.99 8.46 3.32
C LEU A 48 -16.97 8.61 4.48
N LYS A 49 -17.58 9.80 4.63
CA LYS A 49 -18.65 10.05 5.62
C LYS A 49 -19.86 9.13 5.41
N LYS A 50 -20.32 8.99 4.16
CA LYS A 50 -21.46 8.12 3.83
C LYS A 50 -21.17 6.64 4.08
N LEU A 51 -19.93 6.20 3.86
CA LEU A 51 -19.52 4.82 4.10
C LEU A 51 -19.32 4.50 5.60
N GLY A 52 -19.26 5.52 6.46
CA GLY A 52 -19.03 5.32 7.89
C GLY A 52 -17.66 4.73 8.22
N VAL A 53 -16.67 4.83 7.31
CA VAL A 53 -15.32 4.35 7.54
C VAL A 53 -14.54 5.35 8.40
N THR A 54 -13.65 4.84 9.25
CA THR A 54 -12.74 5.70 10.01
C THR A 54 -11.80 6.43 9.06
N TYR A 55 -11.81 7.76 9.08
CA TYR A 55 -10.90 8.55 8.28
C TYR A 55 -10.35 9.76 9.05
N TYR A 56 -9.21 10.25 8.59
CA TYR A 56 -8.54 11.45 9.09
C TYR A 56 -8.21 12.38 7.93
N ASN A 57 -8.37 13.66 8.13
CA ASN A 57 -7.95 14.67 7.18
C ASN A 57 -6.49 15.06 7.45
N GLU A 58 -5.66 15.04 6.42
CA GLU A 58 -4.28 15.52 6.45
C GLU A 58 -4.16 16.72 5.53
N GLU A 59 -3.91 17.89 6.12
CA GLU A 59 -3.89 19.16 5.43
C GLU A 59 -2.60 19.41 4.62
N GLN A 60 -1.51 18.77 5.05
CA GLN A 60 -0.24 18.89 4.33
C GLN A 60 -0.25 17.94 3.14
N LYS A 61 -0.22 18.52 1.95
CA LYS A 61 -0.29 17.76 0.69
C LYS A 61 0.97 16.94 0.46
N GLY A 62 0.79 15.65 0.24
CA GLY A 62 1.87 14.73 -0.15
C GLY A 62 1.73 13.33 0.44
N PRO A 63 2.20 12.29 -0.28
CA PRO A 63 2.03 10.91 0.16
C PRO A 63 2.77 10.62 1.48
N GLY A 64 3.91 11.24 1.72
CA GLY A 64 4.66 11.11 2.96
C GLY A 64 3.87 11.57 4.18
N PHE A 65 3.19 12.73 4.10
CA PHE A 65 2.33 13.23 5.17
C PHE A 65 1.13 12.30 5.39
N ALA A 66 0.45 11.91 4.32
CA ALA A 66 -0.71 11.02 4.40
C ALA A 66 -0.36 9.67 5.03
N ARG A 67 0.77 9.06 4.63
CA ARG A 67 1.23 7.79 5.20
C ARG A 67 1.68 7.93 6.65
N GLN A 68 2.34 9.03 7.01
CA GLN A 68 2.73 9.30 8.39
C GLN A 68 1.50 9.52 9.28
N CYS A 69 0.51 10.27 8.79
CA CYS A 69 -0.76 10.44 9.49
C CYS A 69 -1.44 9.08 9.74
N GLY A 70 -1.53 8.24 8.71
CA GLY A 70 -2.08 6.89 8.83
C GLY A 70 -1.31 6.00 9.81
N LEU A 71 0.02 6.05 9.77
CA LEU A 71 0.87 5.32 10.71
C LEU A 71 0.61 5.78 12.16
N ASN A 72 0.48 7.09 12.40
CA ASN A 72 0.24 7.63 13.74
C ASN A 72 -1.08 7.15 14.35
N HIS A 73 -2.08 6.80 13.53
CA HIS A 73 -3.38 6.30 13.98
C HIS A 73 -3.48 4.77 13.98
N ALA A 74 -2.51 4.07 13.41
CA ALA A 74 -2.49 2.61 13.32
C ALA A 74 -2.26 1.97 14.70
N LYS A 75 -3.18 1.11 15.15
CA LYS A 75 -3.14 0.41 16.45
C LYS A 75 -2.77 -1.07 16.30
N GLY A 76 -2.79 -1.59 15.08
CA GLY A 76 -2.47 -2.98 14.80
C GLY A 76 -0.99 -3.28 14.94
N LYS A 77 -0.65 -4.51 15.34
CA LYS A 77 0.73 -5.01 15.36
C LYS A 77 1.42 -4.89 14.01
N TYR A 78 0.65 -5.05 12.94
CA TYR A 78 1.09 -4.93 11.55
C TYR A 78 0.28 -3.84 10.86
N CYS A 79 0.94 -3.03 10.06
CA CYS A 79 0.33 -2.04 9.19
C CYS A 79 0.46 -2.49 7.75
N VAL A 80 -0.65 -2.46 7.01
CA VAL A 80 -0.73 -2.76 5.57
C VAL A 80 -1.14 -1.48 4.87
N CYS A 81 -0.22 -0.89 4.11
CA CYS A 81 -0.51 0.28 3.29
C CYS A 81 -1.19 -0.12 1.99
N ILE A 82 -2.16 0.66 1.59
CA ILE A 82 -2.90 0.53 0.33
C ILE A 82 -3.09 1.91 -0.30
N ASP A 83 -3.32 1.93 -1.61
CA ASP A 83 -3.71 3.14 -2.33
C ASP A 83 -5.19 3.03 -2.74
N SER A 84 -5.92 4.13 -2.65
CA SER A 84 -7.37 4.17 -2.85
C SER A 84 -7.83 3.99 -4.30
N ASP A 85 -6.91 3.96 -5.25
CA ASP A 85 -7.14 3.67 -6.67
C ASP A 85 -6.84 2.22 -7.07
N THR A 86 -6.56 1.37 -6.10
CA THR A 86 -6.06 0.00 -6.29
C THR A 86 -7.05 -1.02 -5.71
N MET A 87 -7.22 -2.14 -6.40
CA MET A 87 -8.04 -3.27 -5.95
C MET A 87 -7.17 -4.42 -5.44
N TYR A 88 -7.62 -5.06 -4.38
CA TYR A 88 -6.86 -6.07 -3.66
C TYR A 88 -7.55 -7.44 -3.71
N PRO A 89 -6.79 -8.53 -3.98
CA PRO A 89 -7.38 -9.86 -4.00
C PRO A 89 -7.83 -10.32 -2.60
N PRO A 90 -8.80 -11.27 -2.51
CA PRO A 90 -9.43 -11.67 -1.24
C PRO A 90 -8.50 -12.22 -0.16
N LEU A 91 -7.26 -12.56 -0.49
CA LEU A 91 -6.25 -13.07 0.45
C LEU A 91 -5.06 -12.12 0.62
N TYR A 92 -5.19 -10.87 0.17
CA TYR A 92 -4.10 -9.88 0.21
C TYR A 92 -3.60 -9.65 1.63
N ILE A 93 -4.48 -9.20 2.53
CA ILE A 93 -4.12 -8.85 3.92
C ILE A 93 -3.54 -10.08 4.63
N THR A 94 -4.21 -11.23 4.52
CA THR A 94 -3.74 -12.49 5.13
C THR A 94 -2.35 -12.89 4.62
N THR A 95 -2.10 -12.75 3.31
CA THR A 95 -0.81 -13.13 2.71
C THR A 95 0.31 -12.19 3.16
N MET A 96 0.05 -10.88 3.20
CA MET A 96 1.02 -9.88 3.66
C MET A 96 1.32 -10.04 5.16
N THR A 97 0.29 -10.27 5.99
CA THR A 97 0.45 -10.50 7.43
C THR A 97 1.26 -11.78 7.72
N LYS A 98 0.98 -12.88 7.02
CA LYS A 98 1.78 -14.12 7.14
C LYS A 98 3.26 -13.93 6.80
N ALA A 99 3.56 -13.05 5.84
CA ALA A 99 4.95 -12.72 5.53
C ALA A 99 5.64 -12.01 6.70
N LEU A 100 4.94 -11.07 7.37
CA LEU A 100 5.46 -10.34 8.53
C LEU A 100 5.60 -11.19 9.79
N GLN A 101 4.87 -12.29 9.91
CA GLN A 101 4.97 -13.23 11.02
C GLN A 101 6.24 -14.09 10.99
N GLN A 102 6.95 -14.12 9.85
CA GLN A 102 8.20 -14.86 9.74
C GLN A 102 9.30 -14.23 10.60
N LYS A 103 10.12 -15.05 11.23
CA LYS A 103 11.19 -14.59 12.13
C LYS A 103 12.13 -13.59 11.47
N GLY A 104 12.24 -12.41 12.09
CA GLY A 104 13.14 -11.35 11.67
C GLY A 104 12.66 -10.54 10.46
N VAL A 105 11.40 -10.71 10.02
CA VAL A 105 10.81 -9.88 8.95
C VAL A 105 10.20 -8.62 9.56
N MET A 106 10.70 -7.46 9.13
CA MET A 106 10.23 -6.13 9.56
C MET A 106 9.28 -5.50 8.55
N ALA A 107 9.46 -5.83 7.28
CA ALA A 107 8.63 -5.32 6.20
C ALA A 107 8.41 -6.38 5.12
N ALA A 108 7.31 -6.23 4.38
CA ALA A 108 6.96 -7.07 3.23
C ALA A 108 6.40 -6.19 2.10
N TYR A 109 6.70 -6.55 0.87
CA TYR A 109 6.09 -5.93 -0.30
C TYR A 109 5.69 -6.99 -1.32
N ALA A 110 4.70 -6.67 -2.15
CA ALA A 110 4.17 -7.56 -3.17
C ALA A 110 4.33 -6.95 -4.57
N LEU A 111 3.85 -7.66 -5.57
CA LEU A 111 3.73 -7.20 -6.95
C LEU A 111 2.31 -6.67 -7.20
N TRP A 112 2.18 -5.95 -8.29
CA TRP A 112 0.89 -5.47 -8.80
C TRP A 112 0.78 -5.69 -10.31
N SER A 113 -0.43 -5.60 -10.81
CA SER A 113 -0.75 -5.61 -12.24
C SER A 113 -1.50 -4.35 -12.60
N PHE A 114 -1.45 -4.00 -13.86
CA PHE A 114 -2.20 -2.89 -14.40
C PHE A 114 -3.46 -3.35 -15.13
N LEU A 115 -4.54 -2.59 -15.01
CA LEU A 115 -5.71 -2.77 -15.86
C LEU A 115 -5.39 -2.29 -17.27
N PRO A 116 -5.67 -3.08 -18.31
CA PRO A 116 -5.55 -2.61 -19.69
C PRO A 116 -6.52 -1.45 -19.95
N ASP A 117 -6.11 -0.51 -20.78
CA ASP A 117 -6.92 0.62 -21.18
C ASP A 117 -6.80 0.90 -22.70
N LYS A 118 -7.31 2.06 -23.14
CA LYS A 118 -7.26 2.49 -24.56
C LYS A 118 -5.84 2.62 -25.12
N HIS A 119 -4.87 2.91 -24.26
CA HIS A 119 -3.49 3.22 -24.62
C HIS A 119 -2.55 2.03 -24.44
N TYR A 120 -2.92 1.09 -23.59
CA TYR A 120 -2.07 -0.03 -23.19
C TYR A 120 -2.79 -1.37 -23.39
N SER A 121 -2.35 -2.12 -24.39
CA SER A 121 -2.92 -3.43 -24.70
C SER A 121 -2.58 -4.46 -23.61
N GLN A 122 -3.46 -5.42 -23.39
CA GLN A 122 -3.25 -6.52 -22.47
C GLN A 122 -1.93 -7.27 -22.71
N THR A 123 -1.59 -7.48 -23.99
CA THR A 123 -0.35 -8.17 -24.36
C THR A 123 0.90 -7.36 -24.00
N GLY A 124 0.89 -6.05 -24.31
CA GLY A 124 2.00 -5.16 -23.96
C GLY A 124 2.24 -5.11 -22.45
N LEU A 125 1.14 -5.01 -21.65
CA LEU A 125 1.19 -5.03 -20.20
C LEU A 125 1.74 -6.33 -19.64
N PHE A 126 1.35 -7.46 -20.22
CA PHE A 126 1.84 -8.78 -19.81
C PHE A 126 3.37 -8.85 -19.94
N PHE A 127 3.95 -8.44 -21.08
CA PHE A 127 5.39 -8.45 -21.26
C PHE A 127 6.10 -7.46 -20.35
N TYR A 128 5.57 -6.23 -20.20
CA TYR A 128 6.10 -5.24 -19.28
C TYR A 128 6.14 -5.76 -17.84
N GLU A 129 5.03 -6.33 -17.35
CA GLU A 129 4.95 -6.88 -16.01
C GLU A 129 5.94 -8.04 -15.79
N LYS A 130 6.12 -8.90 -16.78
CA LYS A 130 7.09 -10.00 -16.72
C LYS A 130 8.52 -9.48 -16.58
N LEU A 131 8.91 -8.51 -17.41
CA LEU A 131 10.24 -7.89 -17.34
C LEU A 131 10.45 -7.19 -15.99
N ARG A 132 9.47 -6.42 -15.53
CA ARG A 132 9.50 -5.76 -14.23
C ARG A 132 9.63 -6.79 -13.10
N ASP A 133 8.85 -7.87 -13.13
CA ASP A 133 8.88 -8.90 -12.10
C ASP A 133 10.25 -9.60 -12.04
N VAL A 134 10.88 -9.85 -13.18
CA VAL A 134 12.27 -10.36 -13.25
C VAL A 134 13.25 -9.35 -12.65
N TYR A 135 13.15 -8.09 -13.06
CA TYR A 135 13.99 -7.01 -12.53
C TYR A 135 13.86 -6.91 -10.99
N PHE A 136 12.64 -6.94 -10.46
CA PHE A 136 12.39 -6.90 -9.01
C PHE A 136 12.97 -8.10 -8.28
N ASN A 137 12.96 -9.29 -8.88
CA ASN A 137 13.63 -10.47 -8.30
C ASN A 137 15.14 -10.28 -8.19
N ILE A 138 15.78 -9.72 -9.20
CA ILE A 138 17.23 -9.46 -9.20
C ILE A 138 17.55 -8.34 -8.19
N GLN A 139 16.80 -7.24 -8.24
CA GLN A 139 17.02 -6.10 -7.34
C GLN A 139 16.80 -6.46 -5.87
N HIS A 140 15.84 -7.37 -5.58
CA HIS A 140 15.56 -7.82 -4.22
C HIS A 140 16.79 -8.42 -3.53
N LEU A 141 17.68 -9.08 -4.27
CA LEU A 141 18.88 -9.71 -3.71
C LEU A 141 19.87 -8.70 -3.10
N ARG A 142 19.89 -7.48 -3.62
CA ARG A 142 20.85 -6.44 -3.21
C ARG A 142 20.17 -5.28 -2.50
N ARG A 143 19.10 -4.74 -3.07
CA ARG A 143 18.45 -3.51 -2.62
C ARG A 143 16.91 -3.64 -2.59
N PRO A 144 16.35 -4.51 -1.74
CA PRO A 144 14.91 -4.77 -1.68
C PRO A 144 14.08 -3.51 -1.40
N GLU A 145 14.63 -2.53 -0.68
CA GLU A 145 13.98 -1.27 -0.36
C GLU A 145 13.60 -0.44 -1.60
N LEU A 146 14.31 -0.60 -2.72
CA LEU A 146 14.00 0.11 -3.96
C LEU A 146 12.77 -0.43 -4.70
N ASN A 147 12.35 -1.65 -4.39
CA ASN A 147 11.16 -2.27 -4.97
C ASN A 147 9.87 -1.90 -4.23
N VAL A 148 9.98 -1.33 -3.05
CA VAL A 148 8.81 -1.03 -2.21
C VAL A 148 7.96 0.06 -2.84
N ARG A 149 6.65 -0.17 -2.87
CA ARG A 149 5.62 0.80 -3.28
C ARG A 149 4.49 0.74 -2.27
N GLY A 150 4.02 1.90 -1.86
CA GLY A 150 3.05 2.02 -0.80
C GLY A 150 1.77 1.24 -1.01
N MET A 151 1.28 1.15 -2.24
CA MET A 151 0.09 0.37 -2.56
C MET A 151 0.20 -1.14 -2.27
N VAL A 152 1.41 -1.67 -2.12
CA VAL A 152 1.66 -3.10 -1.86
C VAL A 152 2.71 -3.32 -0.78
N PHE A 153 2.64 -2.53 0.27
CA PHE A 153 3.62 -2.49 1.35
C PHE A 153 2.98 -2.81 2.70
N ALA A 154 3.68 -3.60 3.52
CA ALA A 154 3.26 -3.88 4.88
C ALA A 154 4.48 -3.98 5.81
N PHE A 155 4.32 -3.66 7.10
CA PHE A 155 5.42 -3.63 8.04
C PHE A 155 4.97 -3.82 9.49
N GLN A 156 5.94 -4.01 10.37
CA GLN A 156 5.73 -4.03 11.82
C GLN A 156 5.52 -2.59 12.33
N THR A 157 4.37 -2.32 12.90
CA THR A 157 3.93 -0.97 13.28
C THR A 157 4.86 -0.32 14.31
N ASP A 158 5.21 -1.04 15.37
CA ASP A 158 6.09 -0.50 16.43
C ASP A 158 7.48 -0.11 15.90
N THR A 159 8.01 -0.87 14.95
CA THR A 159 9.30 -0.55 14.33
C THR A 159 9.17 0.63 13.38
N ALA A 160 8.05 0.70 12.65
CA ALA A 160 7.78 1.82 11.75
C ALA A 160 7.63 3.15 12.51
N HIS A 161 7.02 3.15 13.70
CA HIS A 161 6.97 4.35 14.55
C HIS A 161 8.35 4.89 14.95
N LYS A 162 9.34 4.01 15.11
CA LYS A 162 10.72 4.41 15.43
C LYS A 162 11.46 5.05 14.24
N VAL A 163 11.04 4.71 13.03
CA VAL A 163 11.67 5.19 11.78
C VAL A 163 10.94 6.40 11.22
N GLY A 164 9.61 6.32 11.10
CA GLY A 164 8.74 7.32 10.49
C GLY A 164 8.83 7.39 8.95
N PHE A 165 7.76 7.84 8.32
CA PHE A 165 7.80 8.21 6.91
C PHE A 165 8.48 9.57 6.74
N ARG A 166 9.28 9.74 5.71
CA ARG A 166 9.84 11.04 5.35
C ARG A 166 8.76 11.91 4.72
N THR A 167 8.54 13.07 5.30
CA THR A 167 7.59 14.08 4.83
C THR A 167 8.27 15.21 4.04
N ASP A 168 9.60 15.25 4.07
CA ASP A 168 10.47 16.25 3.43
C ASP A 168 10.85 15.88 1.98
N ILE A 169 10.34 14.75 1.46
CA ILE A 169 10.59 14.29 0.09
C ILE A 169 9.28 14.12 -0.68
N ILE A 170 9.31 14.42 -1.98
CA ILE A 170 8.12 14.35 -2.84
C ILE A 170 7.80 12.91 -3.26
N ARG A 171 8.83 12.07 -3.43
CA ARG A 171 8.69 10.66 -3.86
C ARG A 171 9.73 9.79 -3.16
N GLY A 172 9.36 8.51 -2.95
CA GLY A 172 10.27 7.51 -2.37
C GLY A 172 10.17 7.39 -0.85
N GLU A 173 9.13 7.94 -0.24
CA GLU A 173 8.83 7.84 1.20
C GLU A 173 8.71 6.37 1.64
N ASP A 174 8.09 5.51 0.82
CA ASP A 174 7.93 4.07 1.08
C ASP A 174 9.29 3.36 1.11
N GLY A 175 10.13 3.63 0.10
CA GLY A 175 11.49 3.09 0.03
C GLY A 175 12.37 3.58 1.16
N SER A 176 12.18 4.83 1.60
CA SER A 176 12.88 5.41 2.73
C SER A 176 12.51 4.72 4.04
N LEU A 177 11.22 4.53 4.32
CA LEU A 177 10.77 3.76 5.47
C LEU A 177 11.33 2.33 5.41
N ALA A 178 11.22 1.66 4.25
CA ALA A 178 11.74 0.31 4.08
C ALA A 178 13.25 0.21 4.35
N LEU A 179 14.04 1.20 3.89
CA LEU A 179 15.47 1.28 4.19
C LEU A 179 15.74 1.43 5.69
N GLY A 180 14.95 2.23 6.38
CA GLY A 180 15.02 2.38 7.83
C GLY A 180 14.69 1.07 8.56
N LEU A 181 13.61 0.40 8.16
CA LEU A 181 13.18 -0.88 8.73
C LEU A 181 14.19 -2.02 8.49
N LYS A 182 14.93 -1.98 7.38
CA LYS A 182 15.98 -2.96 7.05
C LYS A 182 17.09 -3.01 8.10
N LYS A 183 17.29 -1.94 8.88
CA LYS A 183 18.25 -1.91 10.00
C LYS A 183 17.80 -2.81 11.16
N TYR A 184 16.52 -3.08 11.28
CA TYR A 184 15.94 -3.90 12.34
C TYR A 184 15.68 -5.35 11.91
N GLY A 185 15.71 -5.65 10.61
CA GLY A 185 15.51 -7.00 10.11
C GLY A 185 15.30 -7.08 8.61
N LYS A 186 14.66 -8.15 8.15
CA LYS A 186 14.54 -8.48 6.74
C LYS A 186 13.35 -7.79 6.08
N ILE A 187 13.49 -7.46 4.80
CA ILE A 187 12.39 -7.09 3.91
C ILE A 187 12.01 -8.33 3.09
N LYS A 188 10.77 -8.77 3.18
CA LYS A 188 10.27 -9.96 2.48
C LYS A 188 9.60 -9.58 1.16
N PHE A 189 9.99 -10.23 0.08
CA PHE A 189 9.29 -10.15 -1.19
C PHE A 189 8.20 -11.22 -1.27
N VAL A 190 6.94 -10.82 -1.36
CA VAL A 190 5.77 -11.69 -1.49
C VAL A 190 5.43 -11.87 -2.96
N ARG A 191 5.81 -13.03 -3.52
CA ARG A 191 5.63 -13.35 -4.95
C ARG A 191 4.28 -13.97 -5.27
N SER A 192 3.48 -14.24 -4.23
CA SER A 192 2.20 -14.92 -4.38
C SER A 192 1.20 -14.07 -5.18
N ARG A 193 0.50 -14.70 -6.12
CA ARG A 193 -0.64 -14.06 -6.82
C ARG A 193 -1.76 -13.65 -5.87
N LYS A 194 -1.86 -14.28 -4.69
CA LYS A 194 -2.82 -13.93 -3.62
C LYS A 194 -2.55 -12.56 -3.00
N ALA A 195 -1.40 -11.96 -3.26
CA ALA A 195 -1.04 -10.61 -2.83
C ALA A 195 -0.76 -9.66 -4.02
N ARG A 196 -1.06 -10.05 -5.26
CA ARG A 196 -0.87 -9.19 -6.42
C ARG A 196 -2.08 -8.27 -6.56
N ALA A 197 -1.91 -7.01 -6.21
CA ALA A 197 -2.92 -5.97 -6.37
C ALA A 197 -3.12 -5.60 -7.85
N VAL A 198 -4.22 -4.92 -8.16
CA VAL A 198 -4.52 -4.44 -9.53
C VAL A 198 -4.82 -2.94 -9.46
N THR A 199 -4.10 -2.16 -10.22
CA THR A 199 -4.27 -0.69 -10.28
C THR A 199 -4.53 -0.20 -11.70
N GLY A 200 -5.14 0.97 -11.83
CA GLY A 200 -5.31 1.64 -13.12
C GLY A 200 -4.11 2.52 -13.48
N TYR A 201 -4.03 2.95 -14.74
CA TYR A 201 -2.96 3.83 -15.24
C TYR A 201 -3.06 5.29 -14.82
N GLY A 202 -4.16 5.71 -14.19
CA GLY A 202 -4.39 7.11 -13.82
C GLY A 202 -3.31 7.77 -12.94
N THR A 203 -2.37 6.99 -12.43
CA THR A 203 -1.25 7.46 -11.60
C THR A 203 0.06 7.67 -12.37
N ILE A 204 0.13 7.27 -13.66
CA ILE A 204 1.37 7.41 -14.46
C ILE A 204 1.40 8.73 -15.24
N SER A 205 0.25 9.36 -15.42
CA SER A 205 0.07 10.58 -16.23
C SER A 205 -0.13 11.87 -15.41
N ALA A 206 0.13 11.83 -14.12
CA ALA A 206 0.06 13.02 -13.25
C ALA A 206 1.43 13.51 -12.83
#